data_e2f9d31b72257796c64b8fbca2b1ce82
#
_entry.id   e2f9d31b72257796c64b8fbca2b1ce82
#
_cell.length_a   1.000
_cell.length_b   1.000
_cell.length_c   1.000
_cell.angle_alpha   90.00
_cell.angle_beta   90.00
_cell.angle_gamma   90.00
#
_symmetry.space_group_name_H-M   'P 1'
#
loop_
_entity.id
_entity.type
_entity.pdbx_description
1 polymer ?
#
loop_
_entity_poly.entity_id
_entity_poly.type
_entity_poly.pdbx_seq_one_letter_code
_entity_poly.pdbx_strand_id
1 'polypeptide(L)'
;KKNKIKAFLLVCPLLLFLIITYVFPIGDMLYRSVDDRMVTDMLPKTYKAMEQWDGKDLPEEEVFEAFYLDYKKLVEEKTFGKLATQLNFEKNGFKSILKKLKRKMKKFEEGNYKEQIMGVHQRWANVEYWRALKRRAPSYTYAKYLKGVDMYENEDGKIIQVPEDRRIHKILWLRTLE
;
A
#
# COMPACT_ATOMS: atom_id res chain seq x y z
N LYS A 1 24.76 -30.89 -35.10
CA LYS A 1 24.87 -29.92 -33.97
C LYS A 1 25.40 -28.55 -34.47
N LYS A 2 26.46 -28.46 -35.28
CA LYS A 2 27.08 -27.22 -35.78
C LYS A 2 26.10 -26.30 -36.54
N ASN A 3 25.17 -26.82 -37.33
CA ASN A 3 24.22 -26.03 -38.10
C ASN A 3 23.14 -25.38 -37.23
N LYS A 4 22.73 -26.02 -36.12
CA LYS A 4 21.77 -25.46 -35.17
C LYS A 4 22.35 -24.25 -34.41
N ILE A 5 23.64 -24.32 -34.07
CA ILE A 5 24.35 -23.21 -33.39
C ILE A 5 24.51 -22.02 -34.34
N LYS A 6 24.83 -22.25 -35.62
CA LYS A 6 24.92 -21.16 -36.63
C LYS A 6 23.56 -20.46 -36.83
N ALA A 7 22.48 -21.26 -36.93
CA ALA A 7 21.13 -20.70 -37.05
C ALA A 7 20.72 -19.89 -35.78
N PHE A 8 21.05 -20.39 -34.58
CA PHE A 8 20.80 -19.67 -33.34
C PHE A 8 21.58 -18.36 -33.27
N LEU A 9 22.87 -18.35 -33.62
CA LEU A 9 23.71 -17.15 -33.66
C LEU A 9 23.18 -16.10 -34.62
N LEU A 10 22.54 -16.48 -35.71
CA LEU A 10 21.95 -15.55 -36.67
C LEU A 10 20.66 -14.93 -36.16
N VAL A 11 19.87 -15.63 -35.37
CA VAL A 11 18.63 -15.14 -34.76
C VAL A 11 18.89 -14.41 -33.44
N CYS A 12 20.01 -14.72 -32.78
CA CYS A 12 20.36 -14.17 -31.45
C CYS A 12 20.32 -12.65 -31.36
N PRO A 13 20.85 -11.86 -32.31
CA PRO A 13 20.79 -10.41 -32.23
C PRO A 13 19.36 -9.83 -32.22
N LEU A 14 18.48 -10.42 -33.07
CA LEU A 14 17.08 -10.04 -33.13
C LEU A 14 16.33 -10.41 -31.83
N LEU A 15 16.58 -11.61 -31.32
CA LEU A 15 15.97 -12.12 -30.09
C LEU A 15 16.44 -11.27 -28.88
N LEU A 16 17.72 -10.93 -28.83
CA LEU A 16 18.28 -10.09 -27.77
C LEU A 16 17.69 -8.68 -27.82
N PHE A 17 17.51 -8.11 -29.00
CA PHE A 17 16.81 -6.84 -29.20
C PHE A 17 15.37 -6.90 -28.67
N LEU A 18 14.61 -7.94 -28.98
CA LEU A 18 13.25 -8.14 -28.47
C LEU A 18 13.21 -8.26 -26.96
N ILE A 19 14.14 -9.02 -26.36
CA ILE A 19 14.22 -9.17 -24.90
C ILE A 19 14.48 -7.83 -24.23
N ILE A 20 15.45 -7.05 -24.71
CA ILE A 20 15.81 -5.77 -24.12
C ILE A 20 14.66 -4.75 -24.29
N THR A 21 14.03 -4.74 -25.46
CA THR A 21 13.05 -3.68 -25.80
C THR A 21 11.66 -3.95 -25.22
N TYR A 22 11.27 -5.23 -25.10
CA TYR A 22 9.92 -5.59 -24.68
C TYR A 22 9.89 -6.36 -23.35
N VAL A 23 10.66 -7.45 -23.24
CA VAL A 23 10.57 -8.32 -22.06
C VAL A 23 11.12 -7.64 -20.82
N PHE A 24 12.22 -6.92 -20.93
CA PHE A 24 12.82 -6.22 -19.80
C PHE A 24 11.92 -5.10 -19.24
N PRO A 25 11.35 -4.16 -20.04
CA PRO A 25 10.43 -3.15 -19.51
C PRO A 25 9.16 -3.74 -18.92
N ILE A 26 8.59 -4.78 -19.55
CA ILE A 26 7.41 -5.46 -19.00
C ILE A 26 7.75 -6.12 -17.66
N GLY A 27 8.89 -6.80 -17.56
CA GLY A 27 9.36 -7.40 -16.32
C GLY A 27 9.59 -6.37 -15.22
N ASP A 28 10.20 -5.22 -15.54
CA ASP A 28 10.40 -4.12 -14.59
C ASP A 28 9.07 -3.52 -14.11
N MET A 29 8.10 -3.33 -15.00
CA MET A 29 6.76 -2.89 -14.62
C MET A 29 6.05 -3.88 -13.69
N LEU A 30 6.14 -5.17 -13.99
CA LEU A 30 5.58 -6.22 -13.14
C LEU A 30 6.25 -6.25 -11.77
N TYR A 31 7.59 -6.18 -11.74
CA TYR A 31 8.35 -6.13 -10.49
C TYR A 31 7.95 -4.93 -9.63
N ARG A 32 7.90 -3.72 -10.19
CA ARG A 32 7.46 -2.50 -9.50
C ARG A 32 6.00 -2.56 -9.03
N SER A 33 5.17 -3.34 -9.71
CA SER A 33 3.78 -3.54 -9.30
C SER A 33 3.67 -4.37 -8.02
N VAL A 34 4.63 -5.26 -7.75
CA VAL A 34 4.69 -6.06 -6.51
C VAL A 34 5.42 -5.33 -5.39
N ASP A 35 6.38 -4.46 -5.73
CA ASP A 35 7.15 -3.69 -4.76
C ASP A 35 6.27 -2.59 -4.13
N ASP A 36 5.91 -2.76 -2.87
CA ASP A 36 5.06 -1.85 -2.11
C ASP A 36 5.77 -1.24 -0.90
N ARG A 37 7.11 -1.22 -0.94
CA ARG A 37 7.97 -0.71 0.14
C ARG A 37 7.76 0.76 0.45
N MET A 38 7.15 1.53 -0.45
CA MET A 38 7.00 2.98 -0.28
C MET A 38 6.36 3.35 1.06
N VAL A 39 5.33 2.64 1.49
CA VAL A 39 4.62 2.95 2.75
C VAL A 39 5.45 2.48 3.95
N THR A 40 6.09 1.33 3.84
CA THR A 40 6.98 0.79 4.89
C THR A 40 8.19 1.69 5.12
N ASP A 41 8.78 2.20 4.05
CA ASP A 41 9.93 3.12 4.12
C ASP A 41 9.52 4.49 4.71
N MET A 42 8.25 4.88 4.56
CA MET A 42 7.73 6.11 5.14
C MET A 42 7.40 5.99 6.63
N LEU A 43 7.09 4.80 7.13
CA LEU A 43 6.62 4.54 8.49
C LEU A 43 7.44 3.43 9.19
N PRO A 44 8.77 3.48 9.19
CA PRO A 44 9.61 2.37 9.65
C PRO A 44 9.42 2.04 11.14
N LYS A 45 9.31 3.06 12.01
CA LYS A 45 9.10 2.86 13.45
C LYS A 45 7.71 2.28 13.72
N THR A 46 6.70 2.80 13.01
CA THR A 46 5.32 2.35 13.13
C THR A 46 5.19 0.87 12.80
N TYR A 47 5.76 0.43 11.69
CA TYR A 47 5.68 -0.99 11.30
C TYR A 47 6.45 -1.90 12.24
N LYS A 48 7.60 -1.47 12.75
CA LYS A 48 8.34 -2.20 13.77
C LYS A 48 7.52 -2.38 15.06
N ALA A 49 6.86 -1.33 15.53
CA ALA A 49 5.97 -1.40 16.68
C ALA A 49 4.72 -2.27 16.41
N MET A 50 4.24 -2.31 15.15
CA MET A 50 3.10 -3.14 14.75
C MET A 50 3.41 -4.63 14.57
N GLU A 51 4.66 -5.05 14.55
CA GLU A 51 5.02 -6.47 14.39
C GLU A 51 4.38 -7.35 15.47
N GLN A 52 4.35 -6.88 16.71
CA GLN A 52 3.82 -7.61 17.87
C GLN A 52 2.30 -7.46 18.03
N TRP A 53 1.67 -6.52 17.33
CA TRP A 53 0.24 -6.28 17.43
C TRP A 53 -0.56 -7.33 16.62
N ASP A 54 -1.51 -8.00 17.25
CA ASP A 54 -2.31 -9.08 16.65
C ASP A 54 -3.43 -8.58 15.71
N GLY A 55 -3.77 -7.31 15.78
CA GLY A 55 -4.81 -6.69 14.93
C GLY A 55 -6.24 -6.87 15.43
N LYS A 56 -6.48 -7.47 16.61
CA LYS A 56 -7.84 -7.67 17.14
C LYS A 56 -8.41 -6.40 17.73
N ASP A 57 -7.66 -5.79 18.62
CA ASP A 57 -8.05 -4.58 19.33
C ASP A 57 -7.26 -3.36 18.83
N LEU A 58 -7.54 -2.18 19.37
CA LEU A 58 -6.75 -0.99 19.08
C LEU A 58 -5.29 -1.20 19.52
N PRO A 59 -4.32 -0.70 18.73
CA PRO A 59 -2.92 -0.76 19.11
C PRO A 59 -2.65 -0.14 20.47
N GLU A 60 -1.54 -0.54 21.07
CA GLU A 60 -1.03 0.05 22.30
C GLU A 60 -0.40 1.43 22.04
N GLU A 61 -0.12 2.16 23.13
CA GLU A 61 0.46 3.52 23.07
C GLU A 61 1.74 3.58 22.24
N GLU A 62 2.60 2.56 22.33
CA GLU A 62 3.86 2.47 21.59
C GLU A 62 3.68 2.61 20.07
N VAL A 63 2.62 2.01 19.52
CA VAL A 63 2.32 2.10 18.07
C VAL A 63 1.85 3.51 17.71
N PHE A 64 1.08 4.16 18.57
CA PHE A 64 0.63 5.55 18.35
C PHE A 64 1.79 6.53 18.43
N GLU A 65 2.71 6.35 19.38
CA GLU A 65 3.92 7.14 19.49
C GLU A 65 4.82 6.97 18.27
N ALA A 66 5.10 5.72 17.88
CA ALA A 66 5.89 5.42 16.69
C ALA A 66 5.27 6.06 15.43
N PHE A 67 3.94 5.96 15.29
CA PHE A 67 3.20 6.57 14.19
C PHE A 67 3.30 8.11 14.21
N TYR A 68 3.18 8.72 15.37
CA TYR A 68 3.33 10.16 15.50
C TYR A 68 4.73 10.63 15.09
N LEU A 69 5.78 9.94 15.53
CA LEU A 69 7.17 10.27 15.20
C LEU A 69 7.46 10.16 13.71
N ASP A 70 7.04 9.06 13.08
CA ASP A 70 7.21 8.87 11.64
C ASP A 70 6.40 9.90 10.85
N TYR A 71 5.14 10.13 11.26
CA TYR A 71 4.26 11.09 10.60
C TYR A 71 4.76 12.53 10.73
N LYS A 72 5.32 12.92 11.88
CA LYS A 72 5.94 14.23 12.10
C LYS A 72 7.07 14.47 11.10
N LYS A 73 7.95 13.50 10.94
CA LYS A 73 9.03 13.54 9.95
C LYS A 73 8.50 13.73 8.52
N LEU A 74 7.46 12.99 8.13
CA LEU A 74 6.85 13.11 6.80
C LEU A 74 6.20 14.47 6.56
N VAL A 75 5.67 15.11 7.60
CA VAL A 75 5.11 16.46 7.52
C VAL A 75 6.21 17.50 7.35
N GLU A 76 7.33 17.37 8.06
CA GLU A 76 8.52 18.23 7.93
C GLU A 76 9.14 18.11 6.52
N GLU A 77 9.29 16.90 6.02
CA GLU A 77 9.81 16.60 4.66
C GLU A 77 8.79 16.90 3.54
N LYS A 78 7.56 17.32 3.86
CA LYS A 78 6.46 17.57 2.92
C LYS A 78 6.04 16.35 2.08
N THR A 79 6.37 15.15 2.52
CA THR A 79 6.10 13.88 1.81
C THR A 79 4.80 13.20 2.26
N PHE A 80 4.15 13.67 3.34
CA PHE A 80 2.90 13.11 3.88
C PHE A 80 1.77 12.93 2.84
N GLY A 81 1.77 13.74 1.78
CA GLY A 81 0.77 13.64 0.71
C GLY A 81 0.84 12.33 -0.05
N LYS A 82 2.05 11.78 -0.25
CA LYS A 82 2.27 10.47 -0.87
C LYS A 82 1.69 9.36 0.00
N LEU A 83 2.01 9.38 1.30
CA LEU A 83 1.45 8.45 2.28
C LEU A 83 -0.08 8.50 2.29
N ALA A 84 -0.66 9.71 2.37
CA ALA A 84 -2.10 9.91 2.41
C ALA A 84 -2.81 9.35 1.16
N THR A 85 -2.19 9.47 0.00
CA THR A 85 -2.72 8.91 -1.25
C THR A 85 -2.67 7.40 -1.24
N GLN A 86 -1.53 6.80 -0.86
CA GLN A 86 -1.36 5.35 -0.82
C GLN A 86 -2.32 4.68 0.18
N LEU A 87 -2.43 5.22 1.39
CA LEU A 87 -3.34 4.68 2.39
C LEU A 87 -4.82 4.88 2.00
N ASN A 88 -5.14 5.94 1.28
CA ASN A 88 -6.51 6.17 0.82
C ASN A 88 -6.95 5.18 -0.28
N PHE A 89 -6.02 4.59 -1.03
CA PHE A 89 -6.31 3.47 -1.93
C PHE A 89 -6.69 2.21 -1.15
N GLU A 90 -6.13 2.01 0.03
CA GLU A 90 -6.45 0.85 0.88
C GLU A 90 -7.81 1.01 1.56
N LYS A 91 -8.02 2.16 2.18
CA LYS A 91 -9.28 2.49 2.85
C LYS A 91 -9.63 3.96 2.66
N ASN A 92 -10.81 4.20 2.12
CA ASN A 92 -11.29 5.56 1.91
C ASN A 92 -11.35 6.36 3.22
N GLY A 93 -10.89 7.60 3.16
CA GLY A 93 -10.93 8.52 4.27
C GLY A 93 -9.59 8.77 4.97
N PHE A 94 -8.55 7.97 4.68
CA PHE A 94 -7.20 8.25 5.20
C PHE A 94 -6.71 9.65 4.85
N LYS A 95 -6.90 10.09 3.63
CA LYS A 95 -6.49 11.43 3.19
C LYS A 95 -7.06 12.54 4.06
N SER A 96 -8.33 12.43 4.45
CA SER A 96 -8.99 13.43 5.29
C SER A 96 -8.51 13.41 6.74
N ILE A 97 -8.36 12.22 7.33
CA ILE A 97 -7.92 12.10 8.73
C ILE A 97 -6.46 12.48 8.91
N LEU A 98 -5.57 12.10 7.98
CA LEU A 98 -4.17 12.52 7.98
C LEU A 98 -4.04 14.04 7.81
N LYS A 99 -4.82 14.66 6.92
CA LYS A 99 -4.84 16.11 6.78
C LYS A 99 -5.31 16.83 8.06
N LYS A 100 -6.27 16.25 8.79
CA LYS A 100 -6.71 16.78 10.10
C LYS A 100 -5.62 16.58 11.15
N LEU A 101 -4.98 15.42 11.17
CA LEU A 101 -3.88 15.13 12.09
C LEU A 101 -2.73 16.13 11.91
N LYS A 102 -2.29 16.39 10.67
CA LYS A 102 -1.27 17.39 10.35
C LYS A 102 -1.55 18.76 10.97
N ARG A 103 -2.83 19.19 10.98
CA ARG A 103 -3.21 20.49 11.52
C ARG A 103 -3.18 20.53 13.05
N LYS A 104 -3.60 19.42 13.69
CA LYS A 104 -3.73 19.34 15.15
C LYS A 104 -2.43 18.93 15.86
N MET A 105 -1.56 18.16 15.20
CA MET A 105 -0.32 17.65 15.82
C MET A 105 0.64 18.71 16.33
N LYS A 106 0.53 19.95 15.83
CA LYS A 106 1.32 21.08 16.33
C LYS A 106 1.00 21.46 17.79
N LYS A 107 -0.14 21.01 18.30
CA LYS A 107 -0.63 21.28 19.66
C LYS A 107 -0.51 20.04 20.56
N PHE A 108 0.12 18.97 20.08
CA PHE A 108 0.29 17.76 20.86
C PHE A 108 1.33 17.95 21.93
N GLU A 109 1.02 17.46 23.11
CA GLU A 109 1.92 17.38 24.26
C GLU A 109 2.69 16.08 24.24
N GLU A 110 3.81 16.00 24.91
CA GLU A 110 4.57 14.76 25.02
C GLU A 110 3.82 13.73 25.87
N GLY A 111 3.75 12.51 25.38
CA GLY A 111 2.98 11.42 25.98
C GLY A 111 1.51 11.39 25.56
N ASN A 112 0.82 10.30 25.91
CA ASN A 112 -0.60 10.06 25.64
C ASN A 112 -1.00 10.26 24.14
N TYR A 113 -0.13 9.86 23.23
CA TYR A 113 -0.36 10.04 21.78
C TYR A 113 -1.61 9.30 21.29
N LYS A 114 -1.97 8.18 21.93
CA LYS A 114 -3.20 7.43 21.62
C LYS A 114 -4.44 8.29 21.82
N GLU A 115 -4.59 8.91 22.97
CA GLU A 115 -5.75 9.77 23.26
C GLU A 115 -5.76 11.00 22.36
N GLN A 116 -4.61 11.63 22.15
CA GLN A 116 -4.47 12.82 21.32
C GLN A 116 -4.82 12.51 19.86
N ILE A 117 -4.33 11.43 19.28
CA ILE A 117 -4.62 11.03 17.89
C ILE A 117 -6.09 10.63 17.75
N MET A 118 -6.64 9.85 18.68
CA MET A 118 -8.07 9.51 18.68
C MET A 118 -8.96 10.75 18.80
N GLY A 119 -8.58 11.74 19.60
CA GLY A 119 -9.25 13.02 19.74
C GLY A 119 -9.25 13.90 18.48
N VAL A 120 -8.38 13.61 17.50
CA VAL A 120 -8.41 14.30 16.20
C VAL A 120 -9.64 13.92 15.37
N HIS A 121 -9.98 12.63 15.35
CA HIS A 121 -11.10 12.12 14.57
C HIS A 121 -11.48 10.71 14.98
N GLN A 122 -12.79 10.42 15.11
CA GLN A 122 -13.35 9.11 15.51
C GLN A 122 -12.81 7.91 14.73
N ARG A 123 -12.41 8.09 13.48
CA ARG A 123 -11.84 7.02 12.67
C ARG A 123 -10.54 6.45 13.22
N TRP A 124 -9.78 7.21 14.00
CA TRP A 124 -8.58 6.70 14.67
C TRP A 124 -8.90 5.73 15.83
N ALA A 125 -10.11 5.78 16.38
CA ALA A 125 -10.63 4.82 17.33
C ALA A 125 -11.16 3.54 16.64
N ASN A 126 -11.20 3.48 15.32
CA ASN A 126 -11.64 2.31 14.59
C ASN A 126 -10.43 1.44 14.20
N VAL A 127 -10.39 0.21 14.75
CA VAL A 127 -9.34 -0.81 14.50
C VAL A 127 -9.10 -1.05 13.01
N GLU A 128 -10.14 -0.97 12.19
CA GLU A 128 -10.06 -1.19 10.75
C GLU A 128 -9.08 -0.26 10.02
N TYR A 129 -8.87 0.97 10.50
CA TYR A 129 -7.87 1.87 9.92
C TYR A 129 -6.45 1.42 10.25
N TRP A 130 -6.23 0.90 11.45
CA TRP A 130 -4.95 0.33 11.87
C TRP A 130 -4.67 -1.01 11.19
N ARG A 131 -5.68 -1.86 11.02
CA ARG A 131 -5.58 -3.08 10.20
C ARG A 131 -5.22 -2.76 8.75
N ALA A 132 -5.87 -1.75 8.16
CA ALA A 132 -5.55 -1.30 6.82
C ALA A 132 -4.11 -0.78 6.71
N LEU A 133 -3.59 -0.13 7.75
CA LEU A 133 -2.18 0.27 7.84
C LEU A 133 -1.27 -0.96 7.92
N LYS A 134 -1.59 -1.92 8.80
CA LYS A 134 -0.82 -3.16 8.97
C LYS A 134 -0.77 -4.00 7.68
N ARG A 135 -1.85 -4.07 6.91
CA ARG A 135 -1.86 -4.78 5.61
C ARG A 135 -0.88 -4.23 4.59
N ARG A 136 -0.40 -3.00 4.77
CA ARG A 136 0.64 -2.38 3.96
C ARG A 136 2.06 -2.60 4.48
N ALA A 137 2.22 -3.34 5.59
CA ALA A 137 3.53 -3.67 6.16
C ALA A 137 4.40 -4.56 5.25
N PRO A 138 3.87 -5.55 4.50
CA PRO A 138 4.68 -6.36 3.61
C PRO A 138 5.33 -5.52 2.51
N SER A 139 6.64 -5.66 2.35
CA SER A 139 7.43 -4.99 1.31
C SER A 139 7.05 -5.44 -0.10
N TYR A 140 6.53 -6.66 -0.22
CA TYR A 140 6.06 -7.24 -1.47
C TYR A 140 4.62 -7.72 -1.31
N THR A 141 3.76 -7.35 -2.25
CA THR A 141 2.35 -7.75 -2.23
C THR A 141 1.82 -7.98 -3.63
N TYR A 142 1.03 -9.03 -3.79
CA TYR A 142 0.28 -9.29 -5.01
C TYR A 142 -1.15 -8.73 -4.97
N ALA A 143 -1.49 -7.95 -3.93
CA ALA A 143 -2.82 -7.37 -3.76
C ALA A 143 -3.27 -6.52 -4.96
N LYS A 144 -2.33 -5.84 -5.65
CA LYS A 144 -2.62 -5.06 -6.86
C LYS A 144 -3.06 -5.95 -8.03
N TYR A 145 -2.46 -7.12 -8.18
CA TYR A 145 -2.87 -8.10 -9.19
C TYR A 145 -4.24 -8.68 -8.87
N LEU A 146 -4.47 -9.04 -7.61
CA LEU A 146 -5.79 -9.54 -7.18
C LEU A 146 -6.89 -8.50 -7.47
N LYS A 147 -6.62 -7.22 -7.19
CA LYS A 147 -7.55 -6.13 -7.53
C LYS A 147 -7.80 -6.01 -9.04
N GLY A 148 -6.80 -6.24 -9.86
CA GLY A 148 -6.93 -6.22 -11.33
C GLY A 148 -7.83 -7.32 -11.88
N VAL A 149 -8.02 -8.41 -11.16
CA VAL A 149 -8.91 -9.54 -11.50
C VAL A 149 -10.15 -9.61 -10.58
N ASP A 150 -10.48 -8.50 -9.92
CA ASP A 150 -11.60 -8.39 -8.98
C ASP A 150 -11.58 -9.44 -7.85
N MET A 151 -10.38 -9.72 -7.33
CA MET A 151 -10.16 -10.59 -6.19
C MET A 151 -9.51 -9.83 -5.03
N TYR A 152 -9.67 -10.34 -3.82
CA TYR A 152 -8.96 -9.85 -2.65
C TYR A 152 -8.72 -10.97 -1.65
N GLU A 153 -7.71 -10.79 -0.81
CA GLU A 153 -7.40 -11.70 0.29
C GLU A 153 -8.24 -11.33 1.50
N ASN A 154 -8.99 -12.31 2.03
CA ASN A 154 -9.81 -12.15 3.22
C ASN A 154 -8.92 -12.18 4.49
N GLU A 155 -9.50 -11.87 5.66
CA GLU A 155 -8.83 -11.91 6.98
C GLU A 155 -8.24 -13.30 7.31
N ASP A 156 -8.82 -14.35 6.75
CA ASP A 156 -8.36 -15.76 6.88
C ASP A 156 -7.25 -16.15 5.89
N GLY A 157 -6.72 -15.21 5.09
CA GLY A 157 -5.71 -15.49 4.06
C GLY A 157 -6.26 -16.18 2.81
N LYS A 158 -7.60 -16.27 2.65
CA LYS A 158 -8.23 -16.86 1.46
C LYS A 158 -8.48 -15.82 0.40
N ILE A 159 -8.13 -16.15 -0.84
CA ILE A 159 -8.43 -15.32 -2.01
C ILE A 159 -9.90 -15.53 -2.38
N ILE A 160 -10.68 -14.46 -2.29
CA ILE A 160 -12.11 -14.46 -2.61
C ILE A 160 -12.42 -13.37 -3.65
N GLN A 161 -13.49 -13.58 -4.40
CA GLN A 161 -13.92 -12.65 -5.44
C GLN A 161 -14.65 -11.46 -4.83
N VAL A 162 -14.40 -10.26 -5.36
CA VAL A 162 -15.11 -9.05 -4.94
C VAL A 162 -16.60 -9.20 -5.31
N PRO A 163 -17.52 -8.84 -4.39
CA PRO A 163 -18.97 -8.83 -4.70
C PRO A 163 -19.27 -8.04 -5.97
N GLU A 164 -20.26 -8.48 -6.74
CA GLU A 164 -20.55 -7.93 -8.06
C GLU A 164 -20.81 -6.42 -8.08
N ASP A 165 -21.41 -5.87 -7.02
CA ASP A 165 -21.72 -4.46 -6.84
C ASP A 165 -20.46 -3.58 -6.67
N ARG A 166 -19.31 -4.18 -6.35
CA ARG A 166 -18.03 -3.48 -6.08
C ARG A 166 -16.94 -3.78 -7.11
N ARG A 167 -17.20 -4.58 -8.14
CA ARG A 167 -16.24 -4.93 -9.18
C ARG A 167 -15.93 -3.72 -10.06
N ILE A 168 -14.65 -3.50 -10.34
CA ILE A 168 -14.15 -2.37 -11.14
C ILE A 168 -14.71 -2.43 -12.57
N HIS A 169 -14.79 -3.62 -13.18
CA HIS A 169 -15.31 -3.80 -14.52
C HIS A 169 -16.79 -3.43 -14.66
N LYS A 170 -17.63 -3.76 -13.67
CA LYS A 170 -19.05 -3.40 -13.69
C LYS A 170 -19.25 -1.88 -13.58
N ILE A 171 -18.45 -1.21 -12.77
CA ILE A 171 -18.51 0.25 -12.60
C ILE A 171 -18.09 0.97 -13.89
N LEU A 172 -17.09 0.48 -14.59
CA LEU A 172 -16.66 1.04 -15.88
C LEU A 172 -17.70 0.85 -16.98
N TRP A 173 -18.33 -0.31 -17.07
CA TRP A 173 -19.41 -0.58 -18.04
C TRP A 173 -20.64 0.30 -17.81
N LEU A 174 -21.03 0.52 -16.57
CA LEU A 174 -22.16 1.41 -16.24
C LEU A 174 -21.89 2.87 -16.61
N ARG A 175 -20.63 3.34 -16.52
CA ARG A 175 -20.25 4.70 -16.92
C ARG A 175 -20.20 4.93 -18.42
N THR A 176 -20.10 3.89 -19.23
CA THR A 176 -20.09 3.99 -20.70
C THR A 176 -21.50 3.89 -21.30
N LEU A 177 -22.52 3.63 -20.49
CA LEU A 177 -23.91 3.53 -20.90
C LEU A 177 -24.76 4.77 -20.51
N GLU A 178 -24.19 5.73 -19.77
CA GLU A 178 -24.74 7.08 -19.55
C GLU A 178 -24.10 8.09 -20.52
#